data_4b0b273145e9245b67ea1e96d2617f5b
#
_entry.id   4b0b273145e9245b67ea1e96d2617f5b
#
_cell.length_a   1.000
_cell.length_b   1.000
_cell.length_c   1.000
_cell.angle_alpha   90.00
_cell.angle_beta   90.00
_cell.angle_gamma   90.00
#
_symmetry.space_group_name_H-M   'P 1'
#
loop_
_entity.id
_entity.type
_entity.pdbx_description
1 polymer ?
#
loop_
_entity_poly.entity_id
_entity_poly.type
_entity_poly.pdbx_seq_one_letter_code
_entity_poly.pdbx_strand_id
1 'polypeptide(L)'
;MMLMNSTNPEFLVGEQVRGAPYIRKAGVEPMGMGYVICAPGGKAGEVGQANLIEPNQTDLVAAYAMCAESYGFSILYLEAGSGANTPVNPDLIRAAKAASDKLILLVGGGIRDGATAKVALDAGADWIVTGNLCEEFEDAHLLQTTLETFIIEMKS
;
A
#
# COMPACT_ATOMS: atom_id res chain seq x y z
N MET A 1 -2.87 9.88 6.16
CA MET A 1 -2.40 9.28 4.90
C MET A 1 -2.33 10.38 3.85
N MET A 2 -1.27 10.43 3.05
CA MET A 2 -1.09 11.38 1.95
C MET A 2 -0.95 10.60 0.64
N LEU A 3 -1.82 10.83 -0.34
CA LEU A 3 -1.70 10.22 -1.67
C LEU A 3 -0.65 10.98 -2.48
N MET A 4 0.60 10.54 -2.39
CA MET A 4 1.78 11.28 -2.81
C MET A 4 1.88 11.50 -4.33
N ASN A 5 1.30 10.61 -5.14
CA ASN A 5 1.29 10.71 -6.60
C ASN A 5 -0.07 11.16 -7.17
N SER A 6 -0.93 11.76 -6.36
CA SER A 6 -2.16 12.40 -6.84
C SER A 6 -1.85 13.71 -7.57
N THR A 7 -2.61 13.99 -8.61
CA THR A 7 -2.64 15.30 -9.28
C THR A 7 -3.59 16.28 -8.61
N ASN A 8 -4.39 15.81 -7.63
CA ASN A 8 -5.37 16.61 -6.92
C ASN A 8 -4.83 17.04 -5.54
N PRO A 9 -4.65 18.36 -5.29
CA PRO A 9 -4.16 18.87 -4.01
C PRO A 9 -5.00 18.44 -2.79
N GLU A 10 -6.29 18.11 -2.97
CA GLU A 10 -7.15 17.64 -1.90
C GLU A 10 -6.65 16.31 -1.32
N PHE A 11 -6.18 15.39 -2.15
CA PHE A 11 -5.63 14.11 -1.73
C PHE A 11 -4.18 14.21 -1.24
N LEU A 12 -3.46 15.26 -1.65
CA LEU A 12 -2.10 15.52 -1.17
C LEU A 12 -2.12 16.06 0.26
N VAL A 13 -2.87 17.14 0.52
CA VAL A 13 -2.83 17.85 1.81
C VAL A 13 -4.20 18.27 2.32
N GLY A 14 -5.22 18.45 1.46
CA GLY A 14 -6.52 18.97 1.83
C GLY A 14 -7.25 18.11 2.89
N GLU A 15 -7.25 16.79 2.70
CA GLU A 15 -7.81 15.84 3.66
C GLU A 15 -7.14 15.91 5.02
N GLN A 16 -5.80 16.02 5.05
CA GLN A 16 -5.01 16.09 6.26
C GLN A 16 -5.28 17.39 7.03
N VAL A 17 -5.39 18.49 6.31
CA VAL A 17 -5.72 19.80 6.91
C VAL A 17 -7.11 19.76 7.56
N ARG A 18 -8.11 19.15 6.92
CA ARG A 18 -9.44 18.98 7.51
C ARG A 18 -9.46 18.04 8.70
N GLY A 19 -8.71 16.94 8.65
CA GLY A 19 -8.66 15.93 9.71
C GLY A 19 -7.85 16.31 10.95
N ALA A 20 -6.80 17.10 10.80
CA ALA A 20 -5.85 17.41 11.87
C ALA A 20 -6.48 17.99 13.16
N PRO A 21 -7.45 18.93 13.10
CA PRO A 21 -8.07 19.45 14.32
C PRO A 21 -8.84 18.38 15.10
N TYR A 22 -9.47 17.43 14.41
CA TYR A 22 -10.23 16.33 15.04
C TYR A 22 -9.29 15.34 15.71
N ILE A 23 -8.18 14.96 15.05
CA ILE A 23 -7.14 14.10 15.60
C ILE A 23 -6.57 14.72 16.88
N ARG A 24 -6.21 16.02 16.83
CA ARG A 24 -5.70 16.73 17.99
C ARG A 24 -6.69 16.79 19.14
N LYS A 25 -7.99 17.05 18.85
CA LYS A 25 -9.05 17.07 19.87
C LYS A 25 -9.27 15.70 20.49
N ALA A 26 -9.13 14.62 19.72
CA ALA A 26 -9.26 13.24 20.20
C ALA A 26 -8.08 12.81 21.09
N GLY A 27 -6.96 13.55 21.11
CA GLY A 27 -5.78 13.22 21.90
C GLY A 27 -5.04 11.97 21.45
N VAL A 28 -5.23 11.56 20.19
CA VAL A 28 -4.54 10.41 19.61
C VAL A 28 -3.27 10.85 18.89
N GLU A 29 -2.22 10.04 18.96
CA GLU A 29 -0.98 10.24 18.24
C GLU A 29 -1.14 9.73 16.79
N PRO A 30 -1.02 10.58 15.76
CA PRO A 30 -1.13 10.15 14.38
C PRO A 30 0.17 9.54 13.90
N MET A 31 0.06 8.46 13.11
CA MET A 31 1.16 7.89 12.36
C MET A 31 1.09 8.37 10.90
N GLY A 32 2.17 9.01 10.44
CA GLY A 32 2.26 9.51 9.06
C GLY A 32 2.45 8.37 8.06
N MET A 33 1.66 8.38 6.99
CA MET A 33 1.74 7.39 5.91
C MET A 33 1.74 8.08 4.54
N GLY A 34 2.76 7.79 3.73
CA GLY A 34 2.76 8.02 2.30
C GLY A 34 1.99 6.90 1.59
N TYR A 35 1.15 7.25 0.63
CA TYR A 35 0.37 6.31 -0.18
C TYR A 35 0.67 6.58 -1.64
N VAL A 36 1.15 5.57 -2.35
CA VAL A 36 1.57 5.66 -3.76
C VAL A 36 0.86 4.58 -4.55
N ILE A 37 0.14 4.99 -5.60
CA ILE A 37 -0.60 4.05 -6.44
C ILE A 37 0.25 3.67 -7.64
N CYS A 38 0.48 2.35 -7.76
CA CYS A 38 1.18 1.72 -8.87
C CYS A 38 0.18 1.19 -9.91
N ALA A 39 0.60 1.02 -11.15
CA ALA A 39 -0.20 0.37 -12.17
C ALA A 39 -0.58 -1.06 -11.73
N PRO A 40 -1.82 -1.50 -12.04
CA PRO A 40 -2.82 -0.87 -12.89
C PRO A 40 -3.69 0.19 -12.19
N GLY A 41 -3.57 0.40 -10.87
CA GLY A 41 -4.20 1.46 -10.10
C GLY A 41 -5.66 1.23 -9.74
N GLY A 42 -6.41 0.54 -10.57
CA GLY A 42 -7.82 0.24 -10.36
C GLY A 42 -8.66 1.47 -9.96
N LYS A 43 -9.67 1.23 -9.14
CA LYS A 43 -10.56 2.31 -8.64
C LYS A 43 -9.82 3.33 -7.77
N ALA A 44 -8.79 2.89 -7.05
CA ALA A 44 -7.98 3.79 -6.21
C ALA A 44 -7.23 4.83 -7.05
N GLY A 45 -6.66 4.41 -8.19
CA GLY A 45 -5.97 5.29 -9.13
C GLY A 45 -6.92 6.29 -9.78
N GLU A 46 -8.10 5.84 -10.19
CA GLU A 46 -9.13 6.68 -10.81
C GLU A 46 -9.65 7.74 -9.83
N VAL A 47 -10.14 7.32 -8.66
CA VAL A 47 -10.69 8.22 -7.65
C VAL A 47 -9.63 9.15 -7.09
N GLY A 48 -8.43 8.63 -6.84
CA GLY A 48 -7.29 9.39 -6.33
C GLY A 48 -6.68 10.34 -7.36
N GLN A 49 -7.08 10.28 -8.63
CA GLN A 49 -6.48 11.06 -9.73
C GLN A 49 -4.94 10.92 -9.72
N ALA A 50 -4.48 9.68 -9.58
CA ALA A 50 -3.07 9.39 -9.41
C ALA A 50 -2.32 9.29 -10.75
N ASN A 51 -1.12 9.85 -10.80
CA ASN A 51 -0.13 9.48 -11.82
C ASN A 51 0.45 8.12 -11.42
N LEU A 52 -0.05 7.05 -12.05
CA LEU A 52 0.33 5.69 -11.70
C LEU A 52 1.84 5.48 -11.90
N ILE A 53 2.46 4.71 -10.99
CA ILE A 53 3.84 4.26 -11.15
C ILE A 53 3.85 3.00 -12.01
N GLU A 54 4.46 3.09 -13.18
CA GLU A 54 4.58 1.96 -14.10
C GLU A 54 5.63 0.93 -13.62
N PRO A 55 5.52 -0.36 -14.00
CA PRO A 55 6.41 -1.42 -13.51
C PRO A 55 7.91 -1.17 -13.72
N ASN A 56 8.28 -0.37 -14.71
CA ASN A 56 9.67 -0.04 -15.05
C ASN A 56 10.18 1.25 -14.39
N GLN A 57 9.36 1.94 -13.58
CA GLN A 57 9.71 3.22 -12.96
C GLN A 57 10.29 3.04 -11.55
N THR A 58 11.29 2.17 -11.40
CA THR A 58 11.96 1.86 -10.13
C THR A 58 12.60 3.09 -9.48
N ASP A 59 13.22 3.96 -10.27
CA ASP A 59 13.83 5.19 -9.75
C ASP A 59 12.78 6.16 -9.21
N LEU A 60 11.60 6.20 -9.84
CA LEU A 60 10.52 7.08 -9.40
C LEU A 60 9.91 6.59 -8.08
N VAL A 61 9.65 5.29 -7.91
CA VAL A 61 9.13 4.77 -6.64
C VAL A 61 10.16 4.92 -5.52
N ALA A 62 11.45 4.75 -5.80
CA ALA A 62 12.53 5.01 -4.85
C ALA A 62 12.55 6.49 -4.40
N ALA A 63 12.34 7.42 -5.34
CA ALA A 63 12.24 8.85 -5.02
C ALA A 63 11.03 9.16 -4.11
N TYR A 64 9.89 8.49 -4.31
CA TYR A 64 8.73 8.60 -3.41
C TYR A 64 9.04 8.07 -2.00
N ALA A 65 9.79 6.96 -1.88
CA ALA A 65 10.20 6.44 -0.58
C ALA A 65 11.12 7.44 0.16
N MET A 66 12.13 7.99 -0.51
CA MET A 66 13.01 9.02 0.06
C MET A 66 12.23 10.29 0.46
N CYS A 67 11.23 10.68 -0.34
CA CYS A 67 10.37 11.82 -0.05
C CYS A 67 9.50 11.56 1.18
N ALA A 68 8.90 10.37 1.30
CA ALA A 68 8.12 9.96 2.47
C ALA A 68 8.96 9.98 3.76
N GLU A 69 10.19 9.47 3.71
CA GLU A 69 11.13 9.55 4.82
C GLU A 69 11.46 11.02 5.18
N SER A 70 11.70 11.86 4.18
CA SER A 70 12.01 13.29 4.38
C SER A 70 10.85 14.06 5.01
N TYR A 71 9.61 13.63 4.77
CA TYR A 71 8.40 14.17 5.43
C TYR A 71 8.20 13.63 6.85
N GLY A 72 9.04 12.70 7.31
CA GLY A 72 8.92 12.09 8.62
C GLY A 72 7.78 11.06 8.71
N PHE A 73 7.38 10.49 7.58
CA PHE A 73 6.42 9.40 7.61
C PHE A 73 7.06 8.13 8.16
N SER A 74 6.25 7.31 8.84
CA SER A 74 6.66 6.01 9.38
C SER A 74 6.35 4.86 8.42
N ILE A 75 5.42 5.09 7.49
CA ILE A 75 4.89 4.07 6.60
C ILE A 75 4.90 4.58 5.16
N LEU A 76 5.26 3.71 4.24
CA LEU A 76 4.99 3.85 2.81
C LEU A 76 4.09 2.70 2.36
N TYR A 77 2.98 3.02 1.71
CA TYR A 77 2.06 2.02 1.18
C TYR A 77 2.06 2.07 -0.36
N LEU A 78 2.47 0.98 -0.99
CA LEU A 78 2.38 0.77 -2.43
C LEU A 78 1.11 -0.02 -2.76
N GLU A 79 0.24 0.56 -3.58
CA GLU A 79 -1.09 0.03 -3.88
C GLU A 79 -1.28 -0.17 -5.38
N ALA A 80 -1.69 -1.39 -5.79
CA ALA A 80 -2.02 -1.68 -7.19
C ALA A 80 -3.50 -1.43 -7.53
N GLY A 81 -4.33 -1.13 -6.55
CA GLY A 81 -5.77 -0.96 -6.67
C GLY A 81 -6.57 -2.16 -6.16
N SER A 82 -7.64 -1.88 -5.40
CA SER A 82 -8.56 -2.92 -4.93
C SER A 82 -9.15 -3.68 -6.12
N GLY A 83 -9.13 -5.00 -6.06
CA GLY A 83 -9.59 -5.85 -7.16
C GLY A 83 -8.68 -5.88 -8.39
N ALA A 84 -7.49 -5.31 -8.35
CA ALA A 84 -6.53 -5.36 -9.44
C ALA A 84 -6.24 -6.80 -9.88
N ASN A 85 -6.04 -7.00 -11.19
CA ASN A 85 -5.71 -8.30 -11.75
C ASN A 85 -4.23 -8.67 -11.55
N THR A 86 -3.38 -7.68 -11.34
CA THR A 86 -1.95 -7.85 -11.08
C THR A 86 -1.56 -7.06 -9.83
N PRO A 87 -0.76 -7.64 -8.91
CA PRO A 87 -0.23 -6.94 -7.76
C PRO A 87 0.84 -5.93 -8.17
N VAL A 88 1.33 -5.16 -7.18
CA VAL A 88 2.49 -4.28 -7.36
C VAL A 88 3.69 -5.10 -7.86
N ASN A 89 4.37 -4.58 -8.91
CA ASN A 89 5.55 -5.25 -9.46
C ASN A 89 6.65 -5.40 -8.39
N PRO A 90 7.24 -6.60 -8.19
CA PRO A 90 8.26 -6.85 -7.18
C PRO A 90 9.51 -5.96 -7.30
N ASP A 91 9.85 -5.49 -8.52
CA ASP A 91 10.98 -4.58 -8.70
C ASP A 91 10.73 -3.20 -8.11
N LEU A 92 9.47 -2.72 -8.14
CA LEU A 92 9.07 -1.50 -7.44
C LEU A 92 9.18 -1.65 -5.93
N ILE A 93 8.76 -2.81 -5.39
CA ILE A 93 8.85 -3.11 -3.96
C ILE A 93 10.32 -3.10 -3.52
N ARG A 94 11.20 -3.80 -4.26
CA ARG A 94 12.65 -3.82 -3.99
C ARG A 94 13.27 -2.43 -4.02
N ALA A 95 12.91 -1.63 -5.03
CA ALA A 95 13.44 -0.28 -5.18
C ALA A 95 12.99 0.64 -4.04
N ALA A 96 11.73 0.59 -3.65
CA ALA A 96 11.21 1.36 -2.51
C ALA A 96 11.87 0.94 -1.19
N LYS A 97 12.03 -0.37 -0.95
CA LYS A 97 12.67 -0.90 0.27
C LYS A 97 14.14 -0.54 0.35
N ALA A 98 14.85 -0.61 -0.77
CA ALA A 98 16.27 -0.23 -0.83
C ALA A 98 16.52 1.28 -0.64
N ALA A 99 15.51 2.11 -0.89
CA ALA A 99 15.61 3.57 -0.80
C ALA A 99 15.46 4.10 0.64
N SER A 100 14.89 3.32 1.57
CA SER A 100 14.75 3.69 2.98
C SER A 100 14.66 2.46 3.88
N ASP A 101 15.49 2.42 4.90
CA ASP A 101 15.48 1.42 5.97
C ASP A 101 14.61 1.81 7.17
N LYS A 102 14.07 3.03 7.18
CA LYS A 102 13.26 3.58 8.28
C LYS A 102 11.75 3.38 8.06
N LEU A 103 11.32 3.27 6.80
CA LEU A 103 9.92 3.11 6.47
C LEU A 103 9.47 1.66 6.64
N ILE A 104 8.31 1.48 7.24
CA ILE A 104 7.53 0.24 7.15
C ILE A 104 6.87 0.23 5.77
N LEU A 105 7.21 -0.75 4.94
CA LEU A 105 6.67 -0.87 3.59
C LEU A 105 5.43 -1.76 3.57
N LEU A 106 4.27 -1.18 3.33
CA LEU A 106 3.01 -1.88 3.08
C LEU A 106 2.84 -2.11 1.59
N VAL A 107 2.31 -3.26 1.21
CA VAL A 107 1.97 -3.59 -0.18
C VAL A 107 0.58 -4.19 -0.25
N GLY A 108 -0.25 -3.68 -1.15
CA GLY A 108 -1.62 -4.18 -1.36
C GLY A 108 -2.11 -4.01 -2.79
N GLY A 109 -3.34 -4.46 -3.01
CA GLY A 109 -3.96 -4.52 -4.33
C GLY A 109 -3.55 -5.76 -5.13
N GLY A 110 -4.54 -6.52 -5.60
CA GLY A 110 -4.33 -7.69 -6.45
C GLY A 110 -3.77 -8.93 -5.74
N ILE A 111 -3.58 -8.91 -4.43
CA ILE A 111 -3.08 -10.04 -3.63
C ILE A 111 -4.27 -10.89 -3.18
N ARG A 112 -4.39 -12.13 -3.70
CA ARG A 112 -5.53 -13.03 -3.48
C ARG A 112 -5.15 -14.38 -2.88
N ASP A 113 -3.87 -14.72 -2.85
CA ASP A 113 -3.34 -15.97 -2.32
C ASP A 113 -1.99 -15.75 -1.62
N GLY A 114 -1.58 -16.73 -0.82
CA GLY A 114 -0.35 -16.66 -0.04
C GLY A 114 0.90 -16.67 -0.92
N ALA A 115 0.86 -17.33 -2.08
CA ALA A 115 1.99 -17.35 -3.01
C ALA A 115 2.28 -15.94 -3.57
N THR A 116 1.24 -15.22 -3.96
CA THR A 116 1.36 -13.82 -4.41
C THR A 116 1.84 -12.91 -3.26
N ALA A 117 1.32 -13.11 -2.06
CA ALA A 117 1.77 -12.39 -0.87
C ALA A 117 3.25 -12.64 -0.58
N LYS A 118 3.70 -13.91 -0.69
CA LYS A 118 5.11 -14.29 -0.52
C LYS A 118 6.03 -13.56 -1.49
N VAL A 119 5.67 -13.44 -2.75
CA VAL A 119 6.46 -12.70 -3.75
C VAL A 119 6.68 -11.24 -3.32
N ALA A 120 5.66 -10.60 -2.75
CA ALA A 120 5.78 -9.23 -2.25
C ALA A 120 6.67 -9.15 -1.00
N LEU A 121 6.55 -10.12 -0.07
CA LEU A 121 7.43 -10.22 1.12
C LEU A 121 8.88 -10.46 0.72
N ASP A 122 9.14 -11.41 -0.18
CA ASP A 122 10.49 -11.72 -0.68
C ASP A 122 11.11 -10.52 -1.43
N ALA A 123 10.27 -9.63 -1.97
CA ALA A 123 10.70 -8.38 -2.57
C ALA A 123 10.98 -7.26 -1.54
N GLY A 124 10.64 -7.45 -0.26
CA GLY A 124 10.94 -6.53 0.82
C GLY A 124 9.75 -5.81 1.43
N ALA A 125 8.51 -6.20 1.13
CA ALA A 125 7.36 -5.72 1.88
C ALA A 125 7.43 -6.18 3.35
N ASP A 126 7.15 -5.27 4.28
CA ASP A 126 7.06 -5.60 5.70
C ASP A 126 5.64 -6.10 6.06
N TRP A 127 4.62 -5.56 5.41
CA TRP A 127 3.22 -5.92 5.63
C TRP A 127 2.48 -6.08 4.30
N ILE A 128 1.56 -7.05 4.28
CA ILE A 128 0.66 -7.31 3.16
C ILE A 128 -0.75 -6.85 3.51
N VAL A 129 -1.40 -6.16 2.57
CA VAL A 129 -2.80 -5.76 2.69
C VAL A 129 -3.61 -6.52 1.66
N THR A 130 -4.57 -7.31 2.13
CA THR A 130 -5.57 -7.99 1.29
C THR A 130 -6.97 -7.66 1.79
N GLY A 131 -7.86 -7.24 0.91
CA GLY A 131 -9.24 -6.91 1.22
C GLY A 131 -10.19 -7.93 0.59
N ASN A 132 -10.15 -8.09 -0.72
CA ASN A 132 -11.07 -8.94 -1.47
C ASN A 132 -11.11 -10.39 -0.96
N LEU A 133 -9.97 -10.93 -0.51
CA LEU A 133 -9.93 -12.27 0.08
C LEU A 133 -10.90 -12.42 1.26
N CYS A 134 -11.10 -11.38 2.08
CA CYS A 134 -11.96 -11.41 3.25
C CYS A 134 -13.43 -11.09 2.91
N GLU A 135 -13.68 -10.42 1.79
CA GLU A 135 -15.01 -9.96 1.38
C GLU A 135 -15.82 -11.01 0.63
N GLU A 136 -15.18 -12.07 0.14
CA GLU A 136 -15.80 -13.11 -0.68
C GLU A 136 -16.55 -14.20 0.13
N PHE A 137 -16.44 -14.20 1.47
CA PHE A 137 -16.97 -15.25 2.32
C PHE A 137 -18.07 -14.76 3.26
N GLU A 138 -19.25 -15.39 3.19
CA GLU A 138 -20.32 -15.25 4.20
C GLU A 138 -20.12 -16.24 5.37
N ASP A 139 -19.42 -17.35 5.14
CA ASP A 139 -19.16 -18.40 6.14
C ASP A 139 -17.83 -18.13 6.87
N ALA A 140 -17.92 -17.90 8.19
CA ALA A 140 -16.76 -17.60 9.02
C ALA A 140 -15.74 -18.76 9.10
N HIS A 141 -16.20 -20.02 9.02
CA HIS A 141 -15.30 -21.18 9.07
C HIS A 141 -14.52 -21.33 7.75
N LEU A 142 -15.19 -21.08 6.62
CA LEU A 142 -14.53 -21.07 5.31
C LEU A 142 -13.50 -19.94 5.22
N LEU A 143 -13.86 -18.75 5.70
CA LEU A 143 -12.92 -17.62 5.79
C LEU A 143 -11.71 -17.97 6.65
N GLN A 144 -11.91 -18.57 7.82
CA GLN A 144 -10.82 -18.99 8.69
C GLN A 144 -9.88 -19.96 7.98
N THR A 145 -10.41 -21.02 7.35
CA THR A 145 -9.61 -22.01 6.63
C THR A 145 -8.82 -21.38 5.48
N THR A 146 -9.44 -20.45 4.76
CA THR A 146 -8.78 -19.71 3.67
C THR A 146 -7.64 -18.85 4.19
N LEU A 147 -7.83 -18.12 5.30
CA LEU A 147 -6.80 -17.32 5.93
C LEU A 147 -5.64 -18.18 6.48
N GLU A 148 -5.93 -19.32 7.07
CA GLU A 148 -4.92 -20.27 7.53
C GLU A 148 -4.06 -20.77 6.36
N THR A 149 -4.69 -21.15 5.24
CA THR A 149 -4.00 -21.55 4.02
C THR A 149 -3.14 -20.42 3.48
N PHE A 150 -3.69 -19.21 3.37
CA PHE A 150 -2.98 -18.02 2.93
C PHE A 150 -1.71 -17.78 3.77
N ILE A 151 -1.83 -17.85 5.09
CA ILE A 151 -0.69 -17.65 6.01
C ILE A 151 0.37 -18.75 5.85
N ILE A 152 -0.04 -20.00 5.64
CA ILE A 152 0.89 -21.13 5.42
C ILE A 152 1.67 -20.94 4.12
N GLU A 153 0.98 -20.64 3.02
CA GLU A 153 1.61 -20.40 1.73
C GLU A 153 2.57 -19.20 1.75
N MET A 154 2.16 -18.12 2.44
CA MET A 154 2.98 -16.92 2.59
C MET A 154 4.29 -17.18 3.34
N LYS A 155 4.32 -18.18 4.24
CA LYS A 155 5.49 -18.52 5.06
C LYS A 155 6.34 -19.65 4.47
N SER A 156 5.85 -20.35 3.46
CA SER A 156 6.57 -21.47 2.84
C SER A 156 7.70 -20.99 1.92
#